data_6b7679a06c88bf6ff6241075681e184a
#
_entry.id   6b7679a06c88bf6ff6241075681e184a
#
_cell.length_a   1.000
_cell.length_b   1.000
_cell.length_c   1.000
_cell.angle_alpha   90.00
_cell.angle_beta   90.00
_cell.angle_gamma   90.00
#
_symmetry.space_group_name_H-M   'P 1'
#
loop_
_entity.id
_entity.type
_entity.pdbx_description
1 polymer ?
#
loop_
_entity_poly.entity_id
_entity_poly.type
_entity_poly.pdbx_seq_one_letter_code
_entity_poly.pdbx_strand_id
1 'polypeptide(L)'
;MNLRRTWMFVLLALAALPLAAQYRLSKIGDASTLPANVRPVQLEGVGIDEHLGAPVDLNLTFTGEDGYPVRLGKFFNQGRPVILNLVYYNCPMLCTLVLNGQTEAMRAIPWTPGDEYEVVTITIDPRETFADAQKKRAVYMSSFDRPAPGWHFLTDRDGNVQRLAKQAGFNYRYDKRIEQYAHAAAIMVLTPQGKMARYLYGIKYNPRDLRFALAEASEGRSTLALEKILLFCYHYDPKAGAYVWFALNIMRGGGALTVFLIAFFLWRMFRSEHKRAQARLKEGFA
;
A
#
# COMPACT_ATOMS: atom_id res chain seq x y z
N MET A 1 54.17 6.82 28.14
CA MET A 1 53.11 5.90 27.76
C MET A 1 52.19 6.68 26.77
N ASN A 2 52.25 6.32 25.49
CA ASN A 2 51.82 7.19 24.38
C ASN A 2 50.31 7.35 24.30
N LEU A 3 49.80 8.51 24.60
CA LEU A 3 48.40 8.93 24.49
C LEU A 3 47.77 8.59 23.10
N ARG A 4 48.58 8.55 22.04
CA ARG A 4 48.18 8.14 20.67
C ARG A 4 47.79 6.65 20.55
N ARG A 5 48.38 5.74 21.34
CA ARG A 5 48.04 4.32 21.35
C ARG A 5 46.71 4.07 22.05
N THR A 6 46.43 4.80 23.11
CA THR A 6 45.19 4.68 23.89
C THR A 6 43.95 5.10 23.07
N TRP A 7 44.05 6.18 22.29
CA TRP A 7 42.94 6.63 21.41
C TRP A 7 42.65 5.67 20.27
N MET A 8 43.64 4.99 19.74
CA MET A 8 43.49 3.99 18.69
C MET A 8 42.72 2.74 19.16
N PHE A 9 42.97 2.32 20.43
CA PHE A 9 42.21 1.20 21.01
C PHE A 9 40.77 1.59 21.39
N VAL A 10 40.52 2.82 21.80
CA VAL A 10 39.15 3.32 22.07
C VAL A 10 38.32 3.40 20.79
N LEU A 11 38.92 3.84 19.69
CA LEU A 11 38.21 3.88 18.39
C LEU A 11 37.92 2.47 17.81
N LEU A 12 38.84 1.52 18.01
CA LEU A 12 38.64 0.11 17.64
C LEU A 12 37.56 -0.57 18.48
N ALA A 13 37.51 -0.27 19.81
CA ALA A 13 36.49 -0.80 20.71
C ALA A 13 35.09 -0.22 20.42
N LEU A 14 34.97 1.05 20.04
CA LEU A 14 33.71 1.68 19.61
C LEU A 14 33.21 1.15 18.28
N ALA A 15 34.07 0.73 17.37
CA ALA A 15 33.70 0.12 16.10
C ALA A 15 33.18 -1.34 16.23
N ALA A 16 33.53 -2.03 17.31
CA ALA A 16 33.13 -3.43 17.53
C ALA A 16 31.78 -3.58 18.26
N LEU A 17 31.27 -2.53 18.90
CA LEU A 17 29.99 -2.54 19.62
C LEU A 17 28.74 -2.82 18.74
N PRO A 18 28.62 -2.30 17.52
CA PRO A 18 27.44 -2.57 16.71
C PRO A 18 27.34 -4.03 16.21
N LEU A 19 28.47 -4.75 16.08
CA LEU A 19 28.43 -6.15 15.63
C LEU A 19 27.87 -7.11 16.71
N ALA A 20 28.17 -6.87 17.97
CA ALA A 20 27.68 -7.71 19.07
C ALA A 20 26.18 -7.46 19.37
N ALA A 21 25.69 -6.25 19.13
CA ALA A 21 24.26 -5.91 19.27
C ALA A 21 23.41 -6.54 18.17
N GLN A 22 23.91 -6.60 16.95
CA GLN A 22 23.20 -7.25 15.82
C GLN A 22 23.11 -8.77 15.99
N TYR A 23 24.10 -9.42 16.58
CA TYR A 23 24.11 -10.86 16.83
C TYR A 23 23.09 -11.29 17.89
N ARG A 24 22.75 -10.44 18.86
CA ARG A 24 21.73 -10.74 19.89
C ARG A 24 20.30 -10.55 19.37
N LEU A 25 20.05 -9.63 18.45
CA LEU A 25 18.73 -9.42 17.87
C LEU A 25 18.28 -10.56 16.93
N SER A 26 19.22 -11.29 16.32
CA SER A 26 18.91 -12.43 15.46
C SER A 26 18.46 -13.70 16.21
N LYS A 27 18.62 -13.77 17.53
CA LYS A 27 18.20 -14.92 18.36
C LYS A 27 16.85 -14.74 19.08
N ILE A 28 16.17 -13.60 18.93
CA ILE A 28 14.84 -13.37 19.54
C ILE A 28 13.69 -13.85 18.63
N GLY A 29 14.00 -14.53 17.53
CA GLY A 29 13.04 -14.94 16.50
C GLY A 29 12.74 -16.43 16.42
N ASP A 30 12.70 -17.16 17.51
CA ASP A 30 12.22 -18.56 17.51
C ASP A 30 10.76 -18.67 18.00
N ALA A 31 9.88 -18.03 17.29
CA ALA A 31 8.47 -18.41 17.23
C ALA A 31 8.15 -18.60 15.74
N SER A 32 7.91 -19.83 15.33
CA SER A 32 7.37 -20.36 14.06
C SER A 32 6.81 -19.33 13.05
N THR A 33 7.59 -18.34 12.68
CA THR A 33 7.24 -17.42 11.63
C THR A 33 7.80 -17.98 10.34
N LEU A 34 6.90 -18.35 9.44
CA LEU A 34 7.26 -18.56 8.04
C LEU A 34 8.18 -17.40 7.62
N PRO A 35 9.26 -17.65 6.88
CA PRO A 35 10.08 -16.58 6.33
C PRO A 35 9.19 -15.53 5.67
N ALA A 36 9.48 -14.24 5.83
CA ALA A 36 8.63 -13.15 5.34
C ALA A 36 8.37 -13.20 3.82
N ASN A 37 9.12 -14.02 3.09
CA ASN A 37 8.97 -14.28 1.65
C ASN A 37 8.12 -15.52 1.34
N VAL A 38 7.66 -16.27 2.34
CA VAL A 38 6.76 -17.42 2.13
C VAL A 38 5.34 -16.95 2.39
N ARG A 39 4.54 -16.86 1.32
CA ARG A 39 3.11 -16.58 1.43
C ARG A 39 2.43 -17.76 2.15
N PRO A 40 1.70 -17.54 3.24
CA PRO A 40 0.94 -18.60 3.88
C PRO A 40 0.02 -19.30 2.88
N VAL A 41 -0.10 -20.62 2.95
CA VAL A 41 -0.97 -21.42 2.05
C VAL A 41 -2.42 -20.90 2.04
N GLN A 42 -2.85 -20.30 3.16
CA GLN A 42 -4.16 -19.67 3.29
C GLN A 42 -4.36 -18.45 2.36
N LEU A 43 -3.29 -17.79 1.96
CA LEU A 43 -3.29 -16.61 1.07
C LEU A 43 -2.88 -16.96 -0.37
N GLU A 44 -2.70 -18.24 -0.69
CA GLU A 44 -2.41 -18.68 -2.05
C GLU A 44 -3.62 -18.41 -2.95
N GLY A 45 -3.40 -17.74 -4.09
CA GLY A 45 -4.47 -17.30 -4.99
C GLY A 45 -5.31 -16.13 -4.47
N VAL A 46 -4.90 -15.46 -3.38
CA VAL A 46 -5.57 -14.27 -2.83
C VAL A 46 -4.67 -13.05 -2.99
N GLY A 47 -5.21 -11.92 -3.43
CA GLY A 47 -4.44 -10.70 -3.60
C GLY A 47 -5.01 -9.79 -4.67
N ILE A 48 -4.22 -8.79 -5.05
CA ILE A 48 -4.57 -7.87 -6.14
C ILE A 48 -3.42 -7.89 -7.16
N ASP A 49 -3.78 -8.16 -8.40
CA ASP A 49 -2.94 -7.95 -9.56
C ASP A 49 -3.41 -6.65 -10.22
N GLU A 50 -2.67 -5.55 -10.08
CA GLU A 50 -3.12 -4.24 -10.54
C GLU A 50 -3.26 -4.17 -12.06
N HIS A 51 -4.44 -3.86 -12.52
CA HIS A 51 -4.78 -3.68 -13.93
C HIS A 51 -5.05 -2.21 -14.27
N LEU A 52 -4.12 -1.31 -13.90
CA LEU A 52 -4.28 0.13 -14.12
C LEU A 52 -4.50 0.45 -15.60
N GLY A 53 -5.52 1.28 -15.86
CA GLY A 53 -5.94 1.67 -17.21
C GLY A 53 -6.80 0.63 -17.93
N ALA A 54 -6.90 -0.61 -17.42
CA ALA A 54 -7.76 -1.63 -18.03
C ALA A 54 -9.24 -1.31 -17.78
N PRO A 55 -10.12 -1.50 -18.80
CA PRO A 55 -11.54 -1.31 -18.65
C PRO A 55 -12.20 -2.53 -17.99
N VAL A 56 -13.26 -2.29 -17.22
CA VAL A 56 -14.19 -3.32 -16.78
C VAL A 56 -15.40 -3.37 -17.70
N ASP A 57 -16.07 -4.52 -17.80
CA ASP A 57 -17.27 -4.69 -18.63
C ASP A 57 -18.48 -4.04 -17.93
N LEU A 58 -18.89 -2.90 -18.45
CA LEU A 58 -20.04 -2.14 -17.95
C LEU A 58 -21.39 -2.77 -18.30
N ASN A 59 -21.43 -3.82 -19.12
CA ASN A 59 -22.66 -4.55 -19.47
C ASN A 59 -23.01 -5.66 -18.46
N LEU A 60 -22.14 -5.93 -17.51
CA LEU A 60 -22.41 -6.88 -16.43
C LEU A 60 -23.65 -6.45 -15.65
N THR A 61 -24.56 -7.41 -15.40
CA THR A 61 -25.83 -7.16 -14.71
C THR A 61 -25.76 -7.76 -13.30
N PHE A 62 -26.21 -7.00 -12.34
CA PHE A 62 -26.29 -7.36 -10.93
C PHE A 62 -27.71 -7.18 -10.42
N THR A 63 -28.01 -7.61 -9.20
CA THR A 63 -29.28 -7.32 -8.53
C THR A 63 -29.08 -6.16 -7.57
N GLY A 64 -29.87 -5.11 -7.71
CA GLY A 64 -29.88 -3.95 -6.82
C GLY A 64 -30.46 -4.25 -5.45
N GLU A 65 -30.28 -3.31 -4.52
CA GLU A 65 -30.92 -3.36 -3.18
C GLU A 65 -32.45 -3.33 -3.21
N ASP A 66 -33.03 -2.95 -4.33
CA ASP A 66 -34.47 -2.98 -4.61
C ASP A 66 -34.95 -4.34 -5.16
N GLY A 67 -34.04 -5.27 -5.38
CA GLY A 67 -34.31 -6.61 -5.93
C GLY A 67 -34.41 -6.67 -7.44
N TYR A 68 -34.26 -5.55 -8.15
CA TYR A 68 -34.32 -5.50 -9.61
C TYR A 68 -32.95 -5.62 -10.26
N PRO A 69 -32.89 -6.16 -11.49
CA PRO A 69 -31.64 -6.23 -12.25
C PRO A 69 -31.16 -4.82 -12.63
N VAL A 70 -29.87 -4.58 -12.46
CA VAL A 70 -29.21 -3.33 -12.79
C VAL A 70 -27.89 -3.59 -13.52
N ARG A 71 -27.66 -2.89 -14.62
CA ARG A 71 -26.36 -2.93 -15.33
C ARG A 71 -25.34 -2.10 -14.57
N LEU A 72 -24.11 -2.59 -14.51
CA LEU A 72 -22.99 -1.86 -13.90
C LEU A 72 -22.79 -0.47 -14.52
N GLY A 73 -22.97 -0.36 -15.83
CA GLY A 73 -22.87 0.90 -16.56
C GLY A 73 -23.83 2.01 -16.13
N LYS A 74 -24.91 1.69 -15.40
CA LYS A 74 -25.81 2.69 -14.82
C LYS A 74 -25.08 3.67 -13.89
N PHE A 75 -24.05 3.20 -13.21
CA PHE A 75 -23.28 3.97 -12.23
C PHE A 75 -22.08 4.70 -12.87
N PHE A 76 -21.86 4.50 -14.17
CA PHE A 76 -20.73 5.05 -14.92
C PHE A 76 -21.23 6.02 -16.01
N ASN A 77 -20.30 6.64 -16.72
CA ASN A 77 -20.57 7.58 -17.83
C ASN A 77 -21.40 8.82 -17.43
N GLN A 78 -21.39 9.18 -16.14
CA GLN A 78 -22.06 10.36 -15.62
C GLN A 78 -21.06 11.51 -15.34
N GLY A 79 -19.84 11.43 -15.88
CA GLY A 79 -18.75 12.40 -15.61
C GLY A 79 -18.10 12.24 -14.24
N ARG A 80 -18.56 11.28 -13.43
CA ARG A 80 -18.09 11.06 -12.05
C ARG A 80 -17.27 9.77 -11.96
N PRO A 81 -16.17 9.76 -11.15
CA PRO A 81 -15.43 8.55 -10.84
C PRO A 81 -16.25 7.62 -9.94
N VAL A 82 -15.88 6.35 -9.93
CA VAL A 82 -16.59 5.32 -9.16
C VAL A 82 -15.62 4.62 -8.20
N ILE A 83 -16.01 4.51 -6.93
CA ILE A 83 -15.35 3.61 -5.96
C ILE A 83 -16.03 2.25 -6.08
N LEU A 84 -15.27 1.23 -6.40
CA LEU A 84 -15.73 -0.17 -6.46
C LEU A 84 -15.22 -0.93 -5.25
N ASN A 85 -16.14 -1.56 -4.52
CA ASN A 85 -15.86 -2.48 -3.42
C ASN A 85 -16.32 -3.88 -3.77
N LEU A 86 -15.44 -4.87 -3.60
CA LEU A 86 -15.76 -6.29 -3.67
C LEU A 86 -15.61 -6.87 -2.27
N VAL A 87 -16.72 -7.15 -1.61
CA VAL A 87 -16.81 -7.59 -0.21
C VAL A 87 -17.88 -8.69 -0.09
N TYR A 88 -18.10 -9.27 1.09
CA TYR A 88 -19.33 -9.98 1.38
C TYR A 88 -19.99 -9.39 2.62
N TYR A 89 -21.33 -9.29 2.62
CA TYR A 89 -22.08 -8.48 3.58
C TYR A 89 -22.11 -9.09 4.98
N ASN A 90 -22.14 -10.41 5.05
CA ASN A 90 -22.16 -11.16 6.30
C ASN A 90 -20.76 -11.51 6.83
N CYS A 91 -19.73 -10.80 6.37
CA CYS A 91 -18.36 -10.95 6.85
C CYS A 91 -18.24 -10.60 8.33
N PRO A 92 -17.69 -11.48 9.16
CA PRO A 92 -17.58 -11.22 10.60
C PRO A 92 -16.54 -10.15 10.94
N MET A 93 -15.59 -9.84 10.05
CA MET A 93 -14.47 -8.95 10.40
C MET A 93 -13.98 -8.05 9.25
N LEU A 94 -13.24 -8.60 8.28
CA LEU A 94 -12.41 -7.81 7.35
C LEU A 94 -13.22 -6.85 6.46
N CYS A 95 -14.31 -7.32 5.85
CA CYS A 95 -15.13 -6.49 4.96
C CYS A 95 -15.77 -5.31 5.71
N THR A 96 -16.15 -5.53 6.97
CA THR A 96 -16.67 -4.46 7.84
C THR A 96 -15.58 -3.42 8.14
N LEU A 97 -14.33 -3.85 8.37
CA LEU A 97 -13.20 -2.93 8.58
C LEU A 97 -12.89 -2.10 7.34
N VAL A 98 -12.91 -2.72 6.14
CA VAL A 98 -12.70 -2.03 4.85
C VAL A 98 -13.77 -0.96 4.65
N LEU A 99 -15.04 -1.31 4.77
CA LEU A 99 -16.14 -0.37 4.57
C LEU A 99 -16.20 0.72 5.64
N ASN A 100 -15.86 0.42 6.90
CA ASN A 100 -15.77 1.40 7.97
C ASN A 100 -14.65 2.42 7.70
N GLY A 101 -13.45 1.94 7.34
CA GLY A 101 -12.33 2.83 7.00
C GLY A 101 -12.61 3.69 5.77
N GLN A 102 -13.33 3.14 4.77
CA GLN A 102 -13.80 3.93 3.64
C GLN A 102 -14.82 4.98 4.08
N THR A 103 -15.80 4.62 4.91
CA THR A 103 -16.80 5.56 5.45
C THR A 103 -16.13 6.72 6.19
N GLU A 104 -15.14 6.42 7.04
CA GLU A 104 -14.36 7.42 7.77
C GLU A 104 -13.64 8.38 6.81
N ALA A 105 -12.96 7.84 5.80
CA ALA A 105 -12.27 8.67 4.80
C ALA A 105 -13.22 9.52 3.97
N MET A 106 -14.38 8.97 3.57
CA MET A 106 -15.42 9.68 2.82
C MET A 106 -16.06 10.79 3.66
N ARG A 107 -16.25 10.61 4.96
CA ARG A 107 -16.78 11.65 5.88
C ARG A 107 -15.81 12.83 6.03
N ALA A 108 -14.50 12.55 5.96
CA ALA A 108 -13.45 13.55 6.13
C ALA A 108 -13.17 14.39 4.87
N ILE A 109 -13.77 14.07 3.73
CA ILE A 109 -13.70 14.88 2.51
C ILE A 109 -15.00 15.64 2.28
N PRO A 110 -14.98 16.83 1.64
CA PRO A 110 -16.18 17.64 1.42
C PRO A 110 -17.10 17.11 0.30
N TRP A 111 -16.72 16.01 -0.35
CA TRP A 111 -17.43 15.42 -1.48
C TRP A 111 -18.42 14.36 -1.04
N THR A 112 -19.55 14.24 -1.75
CA THR A 112 -20.68 13.39 -1.40
C THR A 112 -20.92 12.33 -2.50
N PRO A 113 -21.14 11.04 -2.14
CA PRO A 113 -21.58 10.04 -3.10
C PRO A 113 -22.92 10.45 -3.74
N GLY A 114 -22.95 10.46 -5.08
CA GLY A 114 -24.09 10.91 -5.87
C GLY A 114 -23.91 12.30 -6.47
N ASP A 115 -23.02 13.12 -5.92
CA ASP A 115 -22.69 14.45 -6.44
C ASP A 115 -21.34 14.44 -7.18
N GLU A 116 -20.22 14.18 -6.48
CA GLU A 116 -18.88 14.20 -7.08
C GLU A 116 -18.35 12.82 -7.48
N TYR A 117 -18.88 11.75 -6.90
CA TYR A 117 -18.48 10.37 -7.21
C TYR A 117 -19.60 9.38 -6.90
N GLU A 118 -19.50 8.17 -7.44
CA GLU A 118 -20.38 7.05 -7.10
C GLU A 118 -19.61 6.01 -6.27
N VAL A 119 -20.34 5.24 -5.46
CA VAL A 119 -19.79 4.09 -4.73
C VAL A 119 -20.63 2.86 -5.06
N VAL A 120 -20.00 1.84 -5.59
CA VAL A 120 -20.65 0.57 -5.94
C VAL A 120 -20.01 -0.53 -5.10
N THR A 121 -20.78 -1.09 -4.19
CA THR A 121 -20.37 -2.20 -3.30
C THR A 121 -21.09 -3.46 -3.77
N ILE A 122 -20.34 -4.49 -4.16
CA ILE A 122 -20.87 -5.74 -4.70
C ILE A 122 -20.42 -6.89 -3.82
N THR A 123 -21.37 -7.77 -3.46
CA THR A 123 -21.00 -8.98 -2.74
C THR A 123 -20.31 -10.00 -3.63
N ILE A 124 -19.26 -10.64 -3.11
CA ILE A 124 -18.57 -11.77 -3.74
C ILE A 124 -19.19 -13.12 -3.33
N ASP A 125 -20.14 -13.14 -2.37
CA ASP A 125 -20.83 -14.35 -1.93
C ASP A 125 -22.14 -14.52 -2.72
N PRO A 126 -22.26 -15.53 -3.61
CA PRO A 126 -23.47 -15.75 -4.40
C PRO A 126 -24.68 -16.19 -3.56
N ARG A 127 -24.49 -16.52 -2.29
CA ARG A 127 -25.57 -16.88 -1.38
C ARG A 127 -26.30 -15.66 -0.81
N GLU A 128 -25.67 -14.48 -0.83
CA GLU A 128 -26.25 -13.26 -0.31
C GLU A 128 -27.30 -12.69 -1.25
N THR A 129 -28.35 -12.15 -0.66
CA THR A 129 -29.55 -11.70 -1.35
C THR A 129 -29.65 -10.16 -1.35
N PHE A 130 -30.57 -9.63 -2.16
CA PHE A 130 -30.85 -8.20 -2.14
C PHE A 130 -31.29 -7.71 -0.75
N ALA A 131 -31.94 -8.58 0.07
CA ALA A 131 -32.28 -8.22 1.45
C ALA A 131 -31.03 -8.03 2.34
N ASP A 132 -29.95 -8.79 2.09
CA ASP A 132 -28.68 -8.60 2.78
C ASP A 132 -28.01 -7.30 2.32
N ALA A 133 -28.06 -6.99 1.04
CA ALA A 133 -27.60 -5.72 0.47
C ALA A 133 -28.36 -4.53 1.08
N GLN A 134 -29.69 -4.61 1.17
CA GLN A 134 -30.54 -3.58 1.78
C GLN A 134 -30.21 -3.35 3.25
N LYS A 135 -30.06 -4.43 4.05
CA LYS A 135 -29.64 -4.33 5.44
C LYS A 135 -28.27 -3.68 5.59
N LYS A 136 -27.30 -4.10 4.77
CA LYS A 136 -25.95 -3.55 4.80
C LYS A 136 -25.96 -2.08 4.44
N ARG A 137 -26.68 -1.71 3.37
CA ARG A 137 -26.88 -0.30 2.98
C ARG A 137 -27.46 0.53 4.12
N ALA A 138 -28.53 0.06 4.77
CA ALA A 138 -29.17 0.78 5.85
C ALA A 138 -28.19 1.10 7.00
N VAL A 139 -27.32 0.14 7.36
CA VAL A 139 -26.29 0.35 8.39
C VAL A 139 -25.32 1.47 7.98
N TYR A 140 -24.84 1.48 6.76
CA TYR A 140 -23.88 2.51 6.31
C TYR A 140 -24.54 3.86 6.07
N MET A 141 -25.79 3.89 5.58
CA MET A 141 -26.54 5.14 5.45
C MET A 141 -26.84 5.79 6.81
N SER A 142 -27.15 4.99 7.83
CA SER A 142 -27.36 5.51 9.19
C SER A 142 -26.09 5.99 9.87
N SER A 143 -24.95 5.44 9.51
CA SER A 143 -23.65 5.82 10.06
C SER A 143 -22.96 6.95 9.30
N PHE A 144 -23.39 7.25 8.08
CA PHE A 144 -22.86 8.34 7.28
C PHE A 144 -23.53 9.65 7.68
N ASP A 145 -22.76 10.73 7.87
CA ASP A 145 -23.19 11.99 8.48
C ASP A 145 -24.02 12.89 7.55
N ARG A 146 -24.23 12.46 6.30
CA ARG A 146 -24.97 13.19 5.28
C ARG A 146 -25.64 12.22 4.29
N PRO A 147 -26.66 12.67 3.51
CA PRO A 147 -27.23 11.85 2.45
C PRO A 147 -26.16 11.36 1.47
N ALA A 148 -26.22 10.09 1.11
CA ALA A 148 -25.29 9.47 0.15
C ALA A 148 -26.09 8.67 -0.92
N PRO A 149 -26.84 9.33 -1.79
CA PRO A 149 -27.70 8.67 -2.77
C PRO A 149 -26.89 7.85 -3.81
N GLY A 150 -25.63 8.23 -4.03
CA GLY A 150 -24.71 7.51 -4.92
C GLY A 150 -23.97 6.35 -4.27
N TRP A 151 -24.39 5.83 -3.13
CA TRP A 151 -23.80 4.62 -2.55
C TRP A 151 -24.75 3.42 -2.73
N HIS A 152 -24.37 2.49 -3.62
CA HIS A 152 -25.15 1.36 -4.07
C HIS A 152 -24.59 0.05 -3.54
N PHE A 153 -25.50 -0.88 -3.20
CA PHE A 153 -25.16 -2.21 -2.71
C PHE A 153 -25.81 -3.26 -3.59
N LEU A 154 -25.00 -4.08 -4.26
CA LEU A 154 -25.44 -5.02 -5.27
C LEU A 154 -25.13 -6.46 -4.88
N THR A 155 -25.94 -7.38 -5.43
CA THR A 155 -25.70 -8.83 -5.29
C THR A 155 -25.60 -9.47 -6.66
N ASP A 156 -25.00 -10.66 -6.71
CA ASP A 156 -24.81 -11.43 -7.95
C ASP A 156 -25.10 -12.92 -7.72
N ARG A 157 -25.85 -13.51 -8.65
CA ARG A 157 -26.12 -14.96 -8.69
C ARG A 157 -25.63 -15.63 -9.96
N ASP A 158 -25.25 -14.83 -10.97
CA ASP A 158 -24.96 -15.30 -12.32
C ASP A 158 -23.46 -15.40 -12.62
N GLY A 159 -22.60 -15.17 -11.61
CA GLY A 159 -21.14 -15.23 -11.76
C GLY A 159 -20.54 -13.97 -12.42
N ASN A 160 -21.29 -12.87 -12.47
CA ASN A 160 -20.80 -11.62 -13.02
C ASN A 160 -19.75 -10.98 -12.11
N VAL A 161 -19.88 -11.15 -10.79
CA VAL A 161 -18.89 -10.64 -9.84
C VAL A 161 -17.52 -11.31 -10.02
N GLN A 162 -17.46 -12.62 -10.35
CA GLN A 162 -16.20 -13.30 -10.64
C GLN A 162 -15.53 -12.73 -11.89
N ARG A 163 -16.31 -12.41 -12.94
CA ARG A 163 -15.80 -11.77 -14.15
C ARG A 163 -15.28 -10.36 -13.87
N LEU A 164 -16.04 -9.58 -13.12
CA LEU A 164 -15.64 -8.23 -12.70
C LEU A 164 -14.38 -8.27 -11.84
N ALA A 165 -14.31 -9.16 -10.85
CA ALA A 165 -13.15 -9.33 -9.98
C ALA A 165 -11.89 -9.67 -10.78
N LYS A 166 -11.99 -10.60 -11.76
CA LYS A 166 -10.88 -10.94 -12.65
C LYS A 166 -10.42 -9.74 -13.49
N GLN A 167 -11.35 -8.94 -14.04
CA GLN A 167 -11.02 -7.72 -14.79
C GLN A 167 -10.35 -6.66 -13.91
N ALA A 168 -10.83 -6.54 -12.67
CA ALA A 168 -10.26 -5.64 -11.66
C ALA A 168 -8.98 -6.21 -10.99
N GLY A 169 -8.51 -7.39 -11.37
CA GLY A 169 -7.35 -8.03 -10.75
C GLY A 169 -7.54 -8.40 -9.28
N PHE A 170 -8.80 -8.48 -8.81
CA PHE A 170 -9.14 -8.80 -7.42
C PHE A 170 -9.31 -10.30 -7.24
N ASN A 171 -8.29 -10.97 -6.70
CA ASN A 171 -8.27 -12.41 -6.50
C ASN A 171 -8.75 -12.76 -5.10
N TYR A 172 -9.77 -13.60 -5.02
CA TYR A 172 -10.35 -14.09 -3.77
C TYR A 172 -10.64 -15.59 -3.85
N ARG A 173 -10.76 -16.24 -2.70
CA ARG A 173 -11.01 -17.68 -2.60
C ARG A 173 -11.91 -18.00 -1.41
N TYR A 174 -12.84 -18.93 -1.60
CA TYR A 174 -13.63 -19.51 -0.51
C TYR A 174 -12.79 -20.56 0.24
N ASP A 175 -12.59 -20.39 1.54
CA ASP A 175 -11.96 -21.38 2.42
C ASP A 175 -13.05 -22.22 3.08
N LYS A 176 -13.18 -23.47 2.60
CA LYS A 176 -14.19 -24.44 3.08
C LYS A 176 -14.03 -24.83 4.55
N ARG A 177 -12.83 -24.66 5.13
CA ARG A 177 -12.56 -25.08 6.52
C ARG A 177 -13.15 -24.09 7.52
N ILE A 178 -13.21 -22.84 7.18
CA ILE A 178 -13.73 -21.73 8.02
C ILE A 178 -15.00 -21.14 7.45
N GLU A 179 -15.47 -21.66 6.30
CA GLU A 179 -16.66 -21.20 5.58
C GLU A 179 -16.67 -19.70 5.26
N GLN A 180 -15.51 -19.15 4.95
CA GLN A 180 -15.32 -17.72 4.69
C GLN A 180 -14.55 -17.48 3.39
N TYR A 181 -14.70 -16.27 2.84
CA TYR A 181 -13.90 -15.81 1.73
C TYR A 181 -12.61 -15.15 2.21
N ALA A 182 -11.47 -15.63 1.72
CA ALA A 182 -10.20 -14.94 1.84
C ALA A 182 -10.06 -13.97 0.67
N HIS A 183 -9.88 -12.68 0.95
CA HIS A 183 -9.69 -11.64 -0.06
C HIS A 183 -8.75 -10.55 0.45
N ALA A 184 -8.23 -9.73 -0.47
CA ALA A 184 -7.41 -8.58 -0.10
C ALA A 184 -8.26 -7.45 0.50
N ALA A 185 -7.68 -6.69 1.43
CA ALA A 185 -8.28 -5.46 1.93
C ALA A 185 -7.89 -4.30 1.00
N ALA A 186 -8.80 -3.87 0.15
CA ALA A 186 -8.62 -2.72 -0.71
C ALA A 186 -9.96 -2.20 -1.24
N ILE A 187 -9.96 -0.93 -1.63
CA ILE A 187 -10.98 -0.30 -2.45
C ILE A 187 -10.37 0.11 -3.79
N MET A 188 -11.15 0.10 -4.84
CA MET A 188 -10.70 0.37 -6.20
C MET A 188 -11.39 1.64 -6.70
N VAL A 189 -10.64 2.53 -7.31
CA VAL A 189 -11.17 3.76 -7.93
C VAL A 189 -11.11 3.60 -9.44
N LEU A 190 -12.24 3.85 -10.10
CA LEU A 190 -12.40 3.75 -11.55
C LEU A 190 -12.75 5.12 -12.14
N THR A 191 -12.32 5.33 -13.37
CA THR A 191 -12.73 6.53 -14.14
C THR A 191 -14.21 6.47 -14.47
N PRO A 192 -14.84 7.59 -14.88
CA PRO A 192 -16.22 7.60 -15.38
C PRO A 192 -16.49 6.62 -16.53
N GLN A 193 -15.45 6.27 -17.30
CA GLN A 193 -15.53 5.32 -18.41
C GLN A 193 -15.26 3.86 -17.99
N GLY A 194 -15.15 3.59 -16.70
CA GLY A 194 -14.94 2.24 -16.17
C GLY A 194 -13.51 1.70 -16.30
N LYS A 195 -12.50 2.56 -16.42
CA LYS A 195 -11.09 2.13 -16.40
C LYS A 195 -10.55 2.16 -14.98
N MET A 196 -9.77 1.16 -14.61
CA MET A 196 -9.09 1.11 -13.32
C MET A 196 -8.13 2.28 -13.19
N ALA A 197 -8.38 3.18 -12.24
CA ALA A 197 -7.55 4.37 -12.02
C ALA A 197 -6.56 4.16 -10.87
N ARG A 198 -7.02 3.62 -9.74
CA ARG A 198 -6.15 3.44 -8.55
C ARG A 198 -6.68 2.34 -7.63
N TYR A 199 -5.76 1.71 -6.91
CA TYR A 199 -6.06 0.81 -5.79
C TYR A 199 -5.62 1.48 -4.49
N LEU A 200 -6.49 1.48 -3.49
CA LEU A 200 -6.19 1.95 -2.14
C LEU A 200 -6.25 0.74 -1.19
N TYR A 201 -5.11 0.41 -0.59
CA TYR A 201 -4.93 -0.80 0.21
C TYR A 201 -5.17 -0.56 1.70
N GLY A 202 -5.58 -1.63 2.39
CA GLY A 202 -5.72 -1.68 3.82
C GLY A 202 -7.15 -1.44 4.30
N ILE A 203 -7.28 -1.18 5.60
CA ILE A 203 -8.54 -0.99 6.32
C ILE A 203 -8.69 0.43 6.88
N LYS A 204 -7.70 1.28 6.63
CA LYS A 204 -7.71 2.73 6.95
C LYS A 204 -7.23 3.48 5.73
N TYR A 205 -8.00 4.43 5.28
CA TYR A 205 -7.70 5.21 4.10
C TYR A 205 -7.45 6.65 4.49
N ASN A 206 -6.34 7.23 4.00
CA ASN A 206 -6.08 8.65 4.20
C ASN A 206 -7.07 9.47 3.35
N PRO A 207 -7.82 10.42 3.92
CA PRO A 207 -8.76 11.24 3.17
C PRO A 207 -8.13 12.00 2.00
N ARG A 208 -6.87 12.41 2.13
CA ARG A 208 -6.12 13.08 1.04
C ARG A 208 -5.90 12.12 -0.14
N ASP A 209 -5.49 10.88 0.14
CA ASP A 209 -5.22 9.90 -0.91
C ASP A 209 -6.51 9.50 -1.62
N LEU A 210 -7.61 9.33 -0.89
CA LEU A 210 -8.93 9.10 -1.47
C LEU A 210 -9.36 10.28 -2.37
N ARG A 211 -9.19 11.51 -1.89
CA ARG A 211 -9.53 12.70 -2.67
C ARG A 211 -8.68 12.82 -3.94
N PHE A 212 -7.38 12.55 -3.86
CA PHE A 212 -6.50 12.55 -5.02
C PHE A 212 -6.88 11.45 -6.02
N ALA A 213 -7.14 10.23 -5.54
CA ALA A 213 -7.55 9.13 -6.40
C ALA A 213 -8.85 9.45 -7.17
N LEU A 214 -9.82 10.06 -6.50
CA LEU A 214 -11.08 10.48 -7.11
C LEU A 214 -10.86 11.63 -8.12
N ALA A 215 -10.03 12.64 -7.78
CA ALA A 215 -9.72 13.73 -8.69
C ALA A 215 -9.03 13.27 -9.97
N GLU A 216 -8.01 12.41 -9.85
CA GLU A 216 -7.31 11.83 -10.99
C GLU A 216 -8.23 10.99 -11.86
N ALA A 217 -9.07 10.17 -11.23
CA ALA A 217 -10.03 9.32 -11.95
C ALA A 217 -11.08 10.16 -12.70
N SER A 218 -11.56 11.27 -12.12
CA SER A 218 -12.53 12.17 -12.76
C SER A 218 -12.02 12.77 -14.07
N GLU A 219 -10.70 13.01 -14.16
CA GLU A 219 -10.03 13.50 -15.35
C GLU A 219 -9.70 12.39 -16.37
N GLY A 220 -10.14 11.16 -16.12
CA GLY A 220 -9.86 10.00 -16.97
C GLY A 220 -8.40 9.54 -16.90
N ARG A 221 -7.62 10.04 -15.95
CA ARG A 221 -6.22 9.67 -15.76
C ARG A 221 -6.11 8.40 -14.94
N SER A 222 -5.42 7.42 -15.45
CA SER A 222 -4.88 6.31 -14.67
C SER A 222 -3.40 6.59 -14.45
N THR A 223 -2.95 6.62 -13.20
CA THR A 223 -1.59 7.08 -12.85
C THR A 223 -0.52 6.05 -13.24
N LEU A 224 -0.34 5.82 -14.54
CA LEU A 224 0.74 4.96 -15.06
C LEU A 224 2.07 5.72 -15.25
N ALA A 225 2.06 7.05 -15.34
CA ALA A 225 3.22 7.79 -15.85
C ALA A 225 4.14 8.37 -14.78
N LEU A 226 3.64 8.94 -13.68
CA LEU A 226 4.50 9.60 -12.68
C LEU A 226 4.93 8.66 -11.54
N GLU A 227 4.08 7.72 -11.11
CA GLU A 227 4.46 6.75 -10.09
C GLU A 227 5.55 5.78 -10.59
N LYS A 228 5.54 5.39 -11.88
CA LYS A 228 6.64 4.57 -12.42
C LYS A 228 7.99 5.25 -12.32
N ILE A 229 8.08 6.57 -12.42
CA ILE A 229 9.36 7.29 -12.29
C ILE A 229 9.77 7.40 -10.82
N LEU A 230 8.85 7.67 -9.91
CA LEU A 230 9.12 7.69 -8.46
C LEU A 230 9.32 6.28 -7.88
N LEU A 231 8.54 5.29 -8.35
CA LEU A 231 8.68 3.89 -7.93
C LEU A 231 9.87 3.19 -8.57
N PHE A 232 10.43 3.69 -9.68
CA PHE A 232 11.71 3.18 -10.20
C PHE A 232 12.88 3.45 -9.24
N CYS A 233 12.78 4.53 -8.44
CA CYS A 233 13.68 4.77 -7.31
C CYS A 233 13.29 3.95 -6.06
N TYR A 234 12.05 3.40 -6.00
CA TYR A 234 11.47 2.69 -4.88
C TYR A 234 10.93 1.32 -5.35
N HIS A 235 11.82 0.48 -5.86
CA HIS A 235 11.43 -0.87 -6.29
C HIS A 235 11.15 -1.76 -5.09
N TYR A 236 9.90 -1.78 -4.64
CA TYR A 236 9.39 -2.82 -3.76
C TYR A 236 9.04 -4.04 -4.61
N ASP A 237 9.83 -5.09 -4.54
CA ASP A 237 9.47 -6.39 -5.09
C ASP A 237 8.63 -7.16 -4.05
N PRO A 238 7.29 -7.23 -4.22
CA PRO A 238 6.43 -7.94 -3.28
C PRO A 238 6.67 -9.45 -3.31
N LYS A 239 7.34 -10.00 -4.35
CA LYS A 239 7.68 -11.42 -4.47
C LYS A 239 8.95 -11.80 -3.74
N ALA A 240 9.86 -10.85 -3.54
CA ALA A 240 11.16 -11.11 -2.92
C ALA A 240 11.24 -10.69 -1.45
N GLY A 241 10.32 -9.88 -0.93
CA GLY A 241 10.45 -9.28 0.42
C GLY A 241 11.71 -8.42 0.58
N ALA A 242 12.32 -8.00 -0.53
CA ALA A 242 13.70 -7.57 -0.59
C ALA A 242 13.85 -6.07 -0.87
N TYR A 243 13.43 -5.26 0.10
CA TYR A 243 13.98 -3.92 0.27
C TYR A 243 15.45 -3.95 0.72
N VAL A 244 15.89 -5.11 1.19
CA VAL A 244 17.09 -5.23 2.02
C VAL A 244 18.36 -5.15 1.17
N TRP A 245 18.40 -5.73 -0.02
CA TRP A 245 19.68 -5.87 -0.72
C TRP A 245 20.15 -4.57 -1.40
N PHE A 246 19.27 -3.86 -2.08
CA PHE A 246 19.62 -2.61 -2.78
C PHE A 246 19.82 -1.45 -1.82
N ALA A 247 18.92 -1.28 -0.83
CA ALA A 247 19.06 -0.24 0.19
C ALA A 247 20.29 -0.45 1.06
N LEU A 248 20.59 -1.70 1.47
CA LEU A 248 21.81 -2.01 2.23
C LEU A 248 23.09 -1.74 1.43
N ASN A 249 23.10 -2.01 0.13
CA ASN A 249 24.29 -1.76 -0.69
C ASN A 249 24.50 -0.26 -0.94
N ILE A 250 23.43 0.53 -1.14
CA ILE A 250 23.53 1.99 -1.22
C ILE A 250 23.99 2.57 0.12
N MET A 251 23.44 2.11 1.25
CA MET A 251 23.86 2.57 2.58
C MET A 251 25.31 2.17 2.87
N ARG A 252 25.73 0.97 2.50
CA ARG A 252 27.13 0.53 2.65
C ARG A 252 28.07 1.35 1.76
N GLY A 253 27.71 1.58 0.50
CA GLY A 253 28.50 2.40 -0.41
C GLY A 253 28.58 3.87 0.05
N GLY A 254 27.48 4.46 0.45
CA GLY A 254 27.43 5.82 1.01
C GLY A 254 28.21 5.95 2.32
N GLY A 255 28.07 4.97 3.21
CA GLY A 255 28.84 4.92 4.47
C GLY A 255 30.34 4.78 4.23
N ALA A 256 30.76 3.89 3.32
CA ALA A 256 32.17 3.74 2.97
C ALA A 256 32.76 4.99 2.34
N LEU A 257 32.02 5.67 1.46
CA LEU A 257 32.44 6.95 0.86
C LEU A 257 32.60 8.04 1.92
N THR A 258 31.68 8.13 2.86
CA THR A 258 31.74 9.12 3.95
C THR A 258 32.96 8.88 4.84
N VAL A 259 33.23 7.63 5.23
CA VAL A 259 34.43 7.27 6.01
C VAL A 259 35.72 7.59 5.24
N PHE A 260 35.76 7.30 3.93
CA PHE A 260 36.90 7.62 3.10
C PHE A 260 37.17 9.12 2.99
N LEU A 261 36.12 9.92 2.81
CA LEU A 261 36.23 11.39 2.76
C LEU A 261 36.73 11.99 4.08
N ILE A 262 36.22 11.52 5.20
CA ILE A 262 36.65 11.95 6.53
C ILE A 262 38.12 11.54 6.77
N ALA A 263 38.48 10.30 6.48
CA ALA A 263 39.85 9.82 6.63
C ALA A 263 40.84 10.61 5.73
N PHE A 264 40.46 10.89 4.48
CA PHE A 264 41.27 11.70 3.56
C PHE A 264 41.44 13.13 4.05
N PHE A 265 40.36 13.76 4.56
CA PHE A 265 40.41 15.11 5.10
C PHE A 265 41.31 15.17 6.35
N LEU A 266 41.18 14.24 7.27
CA LEU A 266 42.02 14.14 8.47
C LEU A 266 43.49 13.89 8.09
N TRP A 267 43.75 12.99 7.16
CA TRP A 267 45.11 12.71 6.67
C TRP A 267 45.74 13.98 6.07
N ARG A 268 44.99 14.73 5.23
CA ARG A 268 45.45 15.99 4.65
C ARG A 268 45.75 17.04 5.75
N MET A 269 44.88 17.14 6.73
CA MET A 269 45.03 18.08 7.84
C MET A 269 46.28 17.77 8.68
N PHE A 270 46.45 16.51 9.09
CA PHE A 270 47.66 16.09 9.86
C PHE A 270 48.94 16.27 9.03
N ARG A 271 48.90 15.96 7.74
CA ARG A 271 50.05 16.16 6.86
C ARG A 271 50.44 17.65 6.76
N SER A 272 49.47 18.56 6.74
CA SER A 272 49.70 20.00 6.69
C SER A 272 50.29 20.52 8.03
N GLU A 273 49.79 20.01 9.14
CA GLU A 273 50.34 20.35 10.48
C GLU A 273 51.79 19.86 10.67
N HIS A 274 52.09 18.64 10.22
CA HIS A 274 53.46 18.13 10.29
C HIS A 274 54.43 18.96 9.45
N LYS A 275 54.02 19.42 8.28
CA LYS A 275 54.83 20.33 7.45
C LYS A 275 55.07 21.68 8.11
N ARG A 276 54.06 22.24 8.75
CA ARG A 276 54.15 23.54 9.46
C ARG A 276 55.00 23.43 10.72
N ALA A 277 54.91 22.30 11.46
CA ALA A 277 55.73 22.03 12.64
C ALA A 277 57.20 21.89 12.25
N GLN A 278 57.51 21.20 11.14
CA GLN A 278 58.91 21.08 10.64
C GLN A 278 59.47 22.42 10.14
N ALA A 279 58.64 23.29 9.52
CA ALA A 279 59.04 24.59 9.09
C ALA A 279 59.43 25.51 10.28
N ARG A 280 58.62 25.52 11.35
CA ARG A 280 58.88 26.24 12.59
C ARG A 280 60.15 25.79 13.32
N LEU A 281 60.45 24.49 13.30
CA LEU A 281 61.68 23.97 13.91
C LEU A 281 62.94 24.39 13.13
N LYS A 282 62.85 24.59 11.81
CA LYS A 282 63.96 25.09 10.99
C LYS A 282 64.20 26.58 11.16
N GLU A 283 63.17 27.38 11.40
CA GLU A 283 63.28 28.84 11.64
C GLU A 283 63.79 29.16 13.05
N GLY A 284 63.59 28.27 14.04
CA GLY A 284 64.06 28.47 15.40
C GLY A 284 65.52 28.08 15.64
N PHE A 285 66.25 27.56 14.64
CA PHE A 285 67.67 27.16 14.73
C PHE A 285 68.56 28.00 13.79
N ALA A 286 68.04 29.05 13.19
CA ALA A 286 68.79 30.09 12.42
C ALA A 286 68.83 31.38 13.23
#